data_aa08285cf0856c8bb21e0665782eceb7
#
_entry.id   aa08285cf0856c8bb21e0665782eceb7
#
_cell.length_a   1.000
_cell.length_b   1.000
_cell.length_c   1.000
_cell.angle_alpha   90.00
_cell.angle_beta   90.00
_cell.angle_gamma   90.00
#
_symmetry.space_group_name_H-M   'P 1'
#
loop_
_entity.id
_entity.type
_entity.pdbx_description
1 polymer ?
#
loop_
_entity_poly.entity_id
_entity_poly.type
_entity_poly.pdbx_seq_one_letter_code
_entity_poly.pdbx_strand_id
1 'polypeptide(L)'
;GRIQNIVKNHNGPSGNDICEMIVSIADRLSAGDREQHKTKEDKEISSSVMQLISVFCDINLNKQNKKFEETYYKRPIKRDVLHYAEKETSPRIKEEYEKLFESLKEAFNKIYSEYGEDKFLFAHYLYHLIENYTFNIPSAYYYNRPTISLWAHLKTTAAIALALYNQLKVEYPGEGESENRIKRQLETIINKLNDSSTITENEFPYFTLIKGDISGIQDFVYDTDMDGASNALKGKSFYISFLMETIAKF
;
A
#
# COMPACT_ATOMS: atom_id res chain seq x y z
N GLY A 1 9.78 -20.89 -6.90
CA GLY A 1 9.60 -20.35 -8.25
C GLY A 1 9.97 -18.87 -8.31
N ARG A 2 9.90 -18.23 -9.48
CA ARG A 2 10.34 -16.83 -9.71
C ARG A 2 9.69 -15.83 -8.74
N ILE A 3 8.37 -15.91 -8.52
CA ILE A 3 7.65 -15.04 -7.58
C ILE A 3 8.19 -15.16 -6.15
N GLN A 4 8.47 -16.39 -5.69
CA GLN A 4 9.06 -16.63 -4.37
C GLN A 4 10.44 -15.97 -4.22
N ASN A 5 11.26 -16.00 -5.26
CA ASN A 5 12.56 -15.35 -5.26
C ASN A 5 12.42 -13.83 -5.19
N ILE A 6 11.52 -13.23 -5.97
CA ILE A 6 11.22 -11.79 -5.94
C ILE A 6 10.82 -11.37 -4.52
N VAL A 7 9.87 -12.09 -3.91
CA VAL A 7 9.40 -11.79 -2.55
C VAL A 7 10.52 -11.97 -1.50
N LYS A 8 11.35 -13.01 -1.64
CA LYS A 8 12.45 -13.28 -0.70
C LYS A 8 13.55 -12.24 -0.77
N ASN A 9 13.84 -11.74 -1.96
CA ASN A 9 15.00 -10.90 -2.24
C ASN A 9 14.65 -9.40 -2.37
N HIS A 10 13.40 -8.99 -2.06
CA HIS A 10 12.97 -7.59 -2.23
C HIS A 10 13.83 -6.57 -1.45
N ASN A 11 14.44 -6.96 -0.33
CA ASN A 11 15.34 -6.10 0.45
C ASN A 11 16.79 -6.07 -0.04
N GLY A 12 17.19 -7.06 -0.87
CA GLY A 12 18.55 -7.17 -1.40
C GLY A 12 18.53 -8.02 -2.67
N PRO A 13 18.22 -7.40 -3.84
CA PRO A 13 18.08 -8.12 -5.08
C PRO A 13 19.41 -8.75 -5.50
N SER A 14 19.35 -9.95 -6.07
CA SER A 14 20.51 -10.69 -6.58
C SER A 14 21.15 -10.04 -7.80
N GLY A 15 20.48 -9.07 -8.42
CA GLY A 15 20.90 -8.43 -9.69
C GLY A 15 20.63 -9.27 -10.94
N ASN A 16 20.11 -10.48 -10.81
CA ASN A 16 19.89 -11.38 -11.93
C ASN A 16 18.51 -11.23 -12.59
N ASP A 17 17.50 -10.84 -11.84
CA ASP A 17 16.12 -10.69 -12.32
C ASP A 17 15.68 -9.21 -12.28
N ILE A 18 15.33 -8.66 -13.45
CA ILE A 18 14.86 -7.28 -13.61
C ILE A 18 13.63 -7.01 -12.73
N CYS A 19 12.68 -7.95 -12.65
CA CYS A 19 11.49 -7.76 -11.81
C CYS A 19 11.84 -7.71 -10.32
N GLU A 20 12.83 -8.51 -9.87
CA GLU A 20 13.33 -8.46 -8.49
C GLU A 20 13.92 -7.08 -8.16
N MET A 21 14.73 -6.53 -9.07
CA MET A 21 15.33 -5.21 -8.91
C MET A 21 14.26 -4.09 -8.90
N ILE A 22 13.30 -4.15 -9.82
CA ILE A 22 12.19 -3.18 -9.90
C ILE A 22 11.36 -3.21 -8.61
N VAL A 23 10.99 -4.39 -8.11
CA VAL A 23 10.21 -4.52 -6.88
C VAL A 23 11.01 -4.01 -5.68
N SER A 24 12.30 -4.29 -5.60
CA SER A 24 13.18 -3.77 -4.54
C SER A 24 13.24 -2.24 -4.52
N ILE A 25 13.38 -1.61 -5.68
CA ILE A 25 13.37 -0.15 -5.81
C ILE A 25 12.01 0.41 -5.39
N ALA A 26 10.92 -0.17 -5.91
CA ALA A 26 9.57 0.29 -5.63
C ALA A 26 9.21 0.17 -4.14
N ASP A 27 9.61 -0.92 -3.48
CA ASP A 27 9.43 -1.13 -2.05
C ASP A 27 10.13 -0.04 -1.22
N ARG A 28 11.38 0.25 -1.54
CA ARG A 28 12.16 1.30 -0.87
C ARG A 28 11.58 2.70 -1.08
N LEU A 29 11.15 3.01 -2.30
CA LEU A 29 10.52 4.30 -2.60
C LEU A 29 9.16 4.45 -1.89
N SER A 30 8.36 3.38 -1.83
CA SER A 30 7.09 3.40 -1.10
C SER A 30 7.27 3.44 0.41
N ALA A 31 8.44 3.10 0.91
CA ALA A 31 8.80 3.16 2.33
C ALA A 31 9.41 4.51 2.74
N GLY A 32 9.70 5.40 1.79
CA GLY A 32 10.41 6.67 2.02
C GLY A 32 9.67 7.69 2.88
N ASP A 33 8.34 7.57 3.00
CA ASP A 33 7.50 8.39 3.87
C ASP A 33 7.47 7.90 5.34
N ARG A 34 8.20 6.82 5.63
CA ARG A 34 8.41 6.36 7.00
C ARG A 34 9.44 7.26 7.66
N GLU A 35 8.99 8.38 8.26
CA GLU A 35 9.86 9.23 9.07
C GLU A 35 10.56 8.40 10.15
N GLN A 36 11.89 8.44 10.14
CA GLN A 36 12.73 7.78 11.14
C GLN A 36 12.74 8.61 12.44
N HIS A 37 11.65 8.67 13.16
CA HIS A 37 11.64 9.20 14.52
C HIS A 37 12.30 8.19 15.47
N LYS A 38 13.61 8.17 15.48
CA LYS A 38 14.40 7.46 16.49
C LYS A 38 14.34 8.25 17.81
N THR A 39 13.32 8.03 18.60
CA THR A 39 13.37 8.46 20.00
C THR A 39 14.06 7.36 20.83
N LYS A 40 14.87 7.78 21.82
CA LYS A 40 15.60 6.84 22.70
C LYS A 40 14.68 5.94 23.55
N GLU A 41 13.40 6.26 23.60
CA GLU A 41 12.36 5.52 24.33
C GLU A 41 11.84 4.29 23.60
N ASP A 42 12.09 4.17 22.27
CA ASP A 42 11.57 3.06 21.46
C ASP A 42 12.33 1.73 21.63
N LYS A 43 13.33 1.68 22.52
CA LYS A 43 14.15 0.47 22.74
C LYS A 43 13.45 -0.62 23.57
N GLU A 44 12.32 -0.33 24.19
CA GLU A 44 11.61 -1.25 25.07
C GLU A 44 10.24 -1.72 24.56
N ILE A 45 9.83 -1.37 23.33
CA ILE A 45 8.66 -2.02 22.74
C ILE A 45 9.07 -3.45 22.43
N SER A 46 8.85 -4.29 23.44
CA SER A 46 8.92 -5.74 23.39
C SER A 46 8.31 -6.24 22.08
N SER A 47 8.77 -7.40 21.61
CA SER A 47 8.32 -8.24 20.49
C SER A 47 6.80 -8.56 20.49
N SER A 48 5.97 -7.73 21.09
CA SER A 48 4.52 -7.76 21.01
C SER A 48 4.08 -7.32 19.61
N VAL A 49 3.19 -8.07 19.03
CA VAL A 49 2.60 -7.83 17.72
C VAL A 49 1.98 -6.43 17.71
N MET A 50 2.47 -5.55 16.83
CA MET A 50 2.00 -4.15 16.77
C MET A 50 0.65 -4.04 16.09
N GLN A 51 -0.13 -3.05 16.50
CA GLN A 51 -1.40 -2.68 15.88
C GLN A 51 -1.23 -1.41 15.03
N LEU A 52 -2.03 -1.32 13.97
CA LEU A 52 -2.11 -0.10 13.18
C LEU A 52 -2.74 1.01 14.02
N ILE A 53 -2.10 2.17 14.05
CA ILE A 53 -2.61 3.36 14.72
C ILE A 53 -3.52 4.12 13.74
N SER A 54 -4.61 4.67 14.26
CA SER A 54 -5.51 5.51 13.47
C SER A 54 -4.77 6.77 12.98
N VAL A 55 -4.85 7.05 11.69
CA VAL A 55 -4.26 8.26 11.08
C VAL A 55 -4.78 9.55 11.74
N PHE A 56 -5.98 9.54 12.30
CA PHE A 56 -6.54 10.68 13.02
C PHE A 56 -5.75 11.07 14.27
N CYS A 57 -4.92 10.17 14.82
CA CYS A 57 -4.03 10.47 15.94
C CYS A 57 -2.87 11.40 15.54
N ASP A 58 -2.57 11.54 14.26
CA ASP A 58 -1.49 12.39 13.76
C ASP A 58 -2.01 13.70 13.15
N ILE A 59 -3.33 13.90 13.10
CA ILE A 59 -3.93 15.13 12.60
C ILE A 59 -3.91 16.18 13.71
N ASN A 60 -3.12 17.22 13.58
CA ASN A 60 -3.07 18.35 14.49
C ASN A 60 -3.91 19.50 13.93
N LEU A 61 -5.14 19.66 14.44
CA LEU A 61 -6.05 20.75 14.08
C LEU A 61 -5.67 22.09 14.70
N ASN A 62 -4.97 22.09 15.83
CA ASN A 62 -4.47 23.27 16.48
C ASN A 62 -2.98 23.44 16.14
N LYS A 63 -2.61 24.50 15.44
CA LYS A 63 -1.22 24.88 15.13
C LYS A 63 -0.31 25.06 16.37
N GLN A 64 -0.83 24.84 17.58
CA GLN A 64 -0.08 24.74 18.82
C GLN A 64 0.43 23.30 18.92
N ASN A 65 1.74 23.13 19.02
CA ASN A 65 2.50 21.87 19.11
C ASN A 65 2.08 20.89 20.25
N LYS A 66 0.80 20.73 20.51
CA LYS A 66 0.30 19.70 21.41
C LYS A 66 0.22 18.39 20.65
N LYS A 67 1.15 17.48 20.96
CA LYS A 67 1.03 16.07 20.60
C LYS A 67 -0.31 15.57 21.13
N PHE A 68 -1.07 14.86 20.29
CA PHE A 68 -2.25 14.16 20.78
C PHE A 68 -1.80 13.17 21.87
N GLU A 69 -2.32 13.32 23.07
CA GLU A 69 -2.00 12.46 24.21
C GLU A 69 -2.64 11.07 24.06
N GLU A 70 -3.65 10.95 23.22
CA GLU A 70 -4.42 9.72 23.06
C GLU A 70 -4.09 9.00 21.76
N THR A 71 -3.80 7.69 21.86
CA THR A 71 -3.54 6.83 20.72
C THR A 71 -4.68 5.84 20.57
N TYR A 72 -5.22 5.75 19.37
CA TYR A 72 -6.29 4.82 19.00
C TYR A 72 -5.74 3.76 18.06
N TYR A 73 -5.95 2.50 18.41
CA TYR A 73 -5.42 1.33 17.73
C TYR A 73 -6.49 0.62 16.94
N LYS A 74 -6.15 0.17 15.72
CA LYS A 74 -7.01 -0.68 14.90
C LYS A 74 -6.72 -2.13 15.18
N ARG A 75 -7.76 -2.96 15.21
CA ARG A 75 -7.63 -4.41 15.32
C ARG A 75 -7.23 -5.01 13.98
N PRO A 76 -6.44 -6.11 13.94
CA PRO A 76 -6.09 -6.82 12.72
C PRO A 76 -7.26 -7.71 12.27
N ILE A 77 -8.29 -7.08 11.71
CA ILE A 77 -9.49 -7.72 11.20
C ILE A 77 -9.68 -7.35 9.73
N LYS A 78 -10.52 -8.08 9.01
CA LYS A 78 -10.87 -7.76 7.63
C LYS A 78 -11.47 -6.37 7.52
N ARG A 79 -11.28 -5.73 6.35
CA ARG A 79 -11.82 -4.40 6.06
C ARG A 79 -13.36 -4.39 6.02
N ASP A 80 -13.99 -5.48 5.61
CA ASP A 80 -15.44 -5.63 5.53
C ASP A 80 -16.12 -5.70 6.90
N VAL A 81 -15.35 -5.91 7.97
CA VAL A 81 -15.85 -5.87 9.35
C VAL A 81 -15.75 -4.44 9.88
N LEU A 82 -16.91 -3.83 10.16
CA LEU A 82 -16.94 -2.49 10.74
C LEU A 82 -16.44 -2.54 12.19
N HIS A 83 -15.32 -1.89 12.43
CA HIS A 83 -14.73 -1.76 13.76
C HIS A 83 -14.06 -0.40 13.91
N TYR A 84 -14.37 0.28 15.01
CA TYR A 84 -13.74 1.55 15.34
C TYR A 84 -12.38 1.32 16.02
N ALA A 85 -11.46 2.26 15.85
CA ALA A 85 -10.21 2.23 16.57
C ALA A 85 -10.45 2.40 18.08
N GLU A 86 -9.78 1.63 18.90
CA GLU A 86 -9.90 1.60 20.36
C GLU A 86 -8.72 2.32 21.00
N LYS A 87 -8.95 2.98 22.14
CA LYS A 87 -7.93 3.70 22.91
C LYS A 87 -6.85 2.77 23.47
N GLU A 88 -7.22 1.52 23.74
CA GLU A 88 -6.33 0.51 24.32
C GLU A 88 -6.02 -0.59 23.31
N THR A 89 -4.85 -1.20 23.43
CA THR A 89 -4.48 -2.37 22.66
C THR A 89 -5.30 -3.58 23.08
N SER A 90 -5.67 -4.43 22.11
CA SER A 90 -6.33 -5.69 22.41
C SER A 90 -5.36 -6.65 23.13
N PRO A 91 -5.73 -7.23 24.28
CA PRO A 91 -4.91 -8.20 24.98
C PRO A 91 -4.73 -9.51 24.19
N ARG A 92 -5.55 -9.75 23.16
CA ARG A 92 -5.55 -10.96 22.33
C ARG A 92 -5.07 -10.69 20.90
N ILE A 93 -4.29 -9.65 20.71
CA ILE A 93 -3.86 -9.22 19.36
C ILE A 93 -3.19 -10.33 18.56
N LYS A 94 -2.38 -11.18 19.19
CA LYS A 94 -1.72 -12.31 18.53
C LYS A 94 -2.74 -13.34 18.00
N GLU A 95 -3.74 -13.68 18.80
CA GLU A 95 -4.80 -14.61 18.40
C GLU A 95 -5.63 -14.03 17.23
N GLU A 96 -5.82 -12.72 17.20
CA GLU A 96 -6.52 -12.03 16.13
C GLU A 96 -5.74 -12.07 14.82
N TYR A 97 -4.42 -11.89 14.87
CA TYR A 97 -3.55 -12.07 13.70
C TYR A 97 -3.56 -13.51 13.19
N GLU A 98 -3.49 -14.48 14.08
CA GLU A 98 -3.56 -15.91 13.72
C GLU A 98 -4.88 -16.23 13.00
N LYS A 99 -6.01 -15.79 13.55
CA LYS A 99 -7.33 -15.96 12.93
C LYS A 99 -7.45 -15.28 11.57
N LEU A 100 -6.93 -14.05 11.47
CA LEU A 100 -6.92 -13.30 10.22
C LEU A 100 -6.09 -14.02 9.16
N PHE A 101 -4.92 -14.53 9.51
CA PHE A 101 -4.03 -15.26 8.61
C PHE A 101 -4.64 -16.59 8.13
N GLU A 102 -5.24 -17.39 9.02
CA GLU A 102 -5.93 -18.62 8.60
C GLU A 102 -7.11 -18.30 7.65
N SER A 103 -7.90 -17.30 7.96
CA SER A 103 -8.99 -16.85 7.08
C SER A 103 -8.49 -16.34 5.72
N LEU A 104 -7.32 -15.67 5.68
CA LEU A 104 -6.66 -15.29 4.42
C LEU A 104 -6.27 -16.51 3.59
N LYS A 105 -5.68 -17.54 4.21
CA LYS A 105 -5.27 -18.77 3.53
C LYS A 105 -6.46 -19.49 2.91
N GLU A 106 -7.55 -19.62 3.67
CA GLU A 106 -8.80 -20.23 3.17
C GLU A 106 -9.35 -19.47 1.97
N ALA A 107 -9.44 -18.14 2.07
CA ALA A 107 -9.94 -17.29 1.00
C ALA A 107 -9.02 -17.33 -0.24
N PHE A 108 -7.70 -17.35 -0.05
CA PHE A 108 -6.74 -17.50 -1.13
C PHE A 108 -6.91 -18.84 -1.86
N ASN A 109 -7.02 -19.95 -1.13
CA ASN A 109 -7.21 -21.27 -1.71
C ASN A 109 -8.50 -21.34 -2.53
N LYS A 110 -9.57 -20.71 -2.05
CA LYS A 110 -10.84 -20.62 -2.79
C LYS A 110 -10.67 -19.87 -4.11
N ILE A 111 -10.08 -18.68 -4.07
CA ILE A 111 -9.83 -17.87 -5.28
C ILE A 111 -8.91 -18.63 -6.27
N TYR A 112 -7.87 -19.29 -5.75
CA TYR A 112 -6.96 -20.06 -6.58
C TYR A 112 -7.64 -21.26 -7.24
N SER A 113 -8.52 -21.98 -6.53
CA SER A 113 -9.25 -23.10 -7.09
C SER A 113 -10.28 -22.68 -8.15
N GLU A 114 -10.88 -21.50 -7.99
CA GLU A 114 -11.93 -21.00 -8.91
C GLU A 114 -11.34 -20.27 -10.13
N TYR A 115 -10.28 -19.50 -9.95
CA TYR A 115 -9.76 -18.55 -10.96
C TYR A 115 -8.26 -18.72 -11.28
N GLY A 116 -7.57 -19.72 -10.70
CA GLY A 116 -6.12 -19.88 -10.85
C GLY A 116 -5.64 -20.06 -12.30
N GLU A 117 -6.47 -20.60 -13.19
CA GLU A 117 -6.20 -20.75 -14.62
C GLU A 117 -6.37 -19.42 -15.39
N ASP A 118 -7.25 -18.53 -14.96
CA ASP A 118 -7.46 -17.21 -15.55
C ASP A 118 -6.60 -16.18 -14.82
N LYS A 119 -5.45 -15.84 -15.40
CA LYS A 119 -4.49 -14.92 -14.79
C LYS A 119 -5.05 -13.54 -14.51
N PHE A 120 -5.98 -13.05 -15.35
CA PHE A 120 -6.56 -11.73 -15.19
C PHE A 120 -7.56 -11.71 -14.03
N LEU A 121 -8.49 -12.65 -14.02
CA LEU A 121 -9.46 -12.78 -12.93
C LEU A 121 -8.77 -13.11 -11.61
N PHE A 122 -7.81 -14.02 -11.63
CA PHE A 122 -7.04 -14.35 -10.43
C PHE A 122 -6.32 -13.11 -9.86
N ALA A 123 -5.64 -12.33 -10.69
CA ALA A 123 -4.95 -11.11 -10.24
C ALA A 123 -5.94 -10.08 -9.69
N HIS A 124 -7.12 -9.93 -10.32
CA HIS A 124 -8.17 -9.03 -9.85
C HIS A 124 -8.70 -9.42 -8.47
N TYR A 125 -9.08 -10.69 -8.29
CA TYR A 125 -9.57 -11.17 -7.00
C TYR A 125 -8.46 -11.18 -5.92
N LEU A 126 -7.23 -11.50 -6.30
CA LEU A 126 -6.08 -11.43 -5.39
C LEU A 126 -5.84 -10.01 -4.89
N TYR A 127 -5.96 -9.01 -5.76
CA TYR A 127 -5.84 -7.60 -5.39
C TYR A 127 -6.83 -7.22 -4.28
N HIS A 128 -8.11 -7.55 -4.46
CA HIS A 128 -9.14 -7.26 -3.46
C HIS A 128 -9.02 -8.14 -2.20
N LEU A 129 -8.54 -9.36 -2.33
CA LEU A 129 -8.24 -10.21 -1.19
C LEU A 129 -7.15 -9.57 -0.31
N ILE A 130 -6.04 -9.15 -0.91
CA ILE A 130 -4.94 -8.49 -0.20
C ILE A 130 -5.45 -7.21 0.46
N GLU A 131 -6.23 -6.38 -0.23
CA GLU A 131 -6.86 -5.19 0.33
C GLU A 131 -7.63 -5.51 1.61
N ASN A 132 -8.56 -6.46 1.54
CA ASN A 132 -9.44 -6.79 2.66
C ASN A 132 -8.69 -7.31 3.89
N TYR A 133 -7.60 -8.04 3.70
CA TYR A 133 -6.87 -8.67 4.80
C TYR A 133 -5.69 -7.85 5.33
N THR A 134 -5.19 -6.87 4.57
CA THR A 134 -4.02 -6.08 4.98
C THR A 134 -4.33 -4.62 5.28
N PHE A 135 -5.58 -4.19 5.11
CA PHE A 135 -6.00 -2.81 5.33
C PHE A 135 -5.82 -2.32 6.76
N ASN A 136 -6.03 -3.20 7.75
CA ASN A 136 -5.90 -2.89 9.17
C ASN A 136 -4.58 -3.40 9.79
N ILE A 137 -3.62 -3.84 8.96
CA ILE A 137 -2.30 -4.30 9.40
C ILE A 137 -1.28 -3.18 9.18
N PRO A 138 -0.35 -2.91 10.12
CA PRO A 138 0.71 -1.94 9.91
C PRO A 138 1.72 -2.38 8.84
N SER A 139 2.23 -1.45 8.05
CA SER A 139 3.22 -1.71 6.99
C SER A 139 4.64 -1.94 7.52
N ALA A 140 4.96 -1.42 8.71
CA ALA A 140 6.28 -1.55 9.32
C ALA A 140 6.17 -1.89 10.80
N TYR A 141 7.14 -2.70 11.26
CA TYR A 141 7.12 -3.28 12.59
C TYR A 141 8.09 -2.60 13.58
N TYR A 142 9.15 -1.91 13.10
CA TYR A 142 10.32 -1.71 13.95
C TYR A 142 10.58 -0.28 14.46
N TYR A 143 10.01 0.79 13.87
CA TYR A 143 10.63 2.09 14.13
C TYR A 143 9.69 3.29 14.34
N ASN A 144 8.40 3.19 14.10
CA ASN A 144 7.54 4.37 14.15
C ASN A 144 6.12 4.06 14.59
N ARG A 145 5.39 5.11 14.95
CA ARG A 145 3.93 5.05 15.08
C ARG A 145 3.35 4.54 13.75
N PRO A 146 2.86 3.29 13.67
CA PRO A 146 2.47 2.69 12.41
C PRO A 146 1.08 3.18 11.98
N THR A 147 1.01 4.32 11.31
CA THR A 147 -0.22 4.90 10.75
C THR A 147 -0.48 4.47 9.31
N ILE A 148 0.53 3.92 8.63
CA ILE A 148 0.42 3.43 7.25
C ILE A 148 0.09 1.94 7.26
N SER A 149 -1.00 1.57 6.59
CA SER A 149 -1.40 0.17 6.47
C SER A 149 -0.52 -0.60 5.49
N LEU A 150 -0.39 -1.91 5.71
CA LEU A 150 0.31 -2.81 4.77
C LEU A 150 -0.34 -2.75 3.38
N TRP A 151 -1.65 -2.63 3.29
CA TRP A 151 -2.34 -2.40 2.02
C TRP A 151 -1.86 -1.15 1.29
N ALA A 152 -1.81 -0.01 1.96
CA ALA A 152 -1.37 1.24 1.34
C ALA A 152 0.06 1.11 0.81
N HIS A 153 0.96 0.51 1.59
CA HIS A 153 2.34 0.26 1.18
C HIS A 153 2.41 -0.69 -0.03
N LEU A 154 1.75 -1.85 0.00
CA LEU A 154 1.76 -2.81 -1.11
C LEU A 154 1.17 -2.23 -2.39
N LYS A 155 0.07 -1.48 -2.29
CA LYS A 155 -0.55 -0.79 -3.42
C LYS A 155 0.40 0.22 -4.06
N THR A 156 1.06 1.05 -3.25
CA THR A 156 2.03 2.04 -3.73
C THR A 156 3.25 1.37 -4.35
N THR A 157 3.78 0.33 -3.72
CA THR A 157 4.88 -0.48 -4.27
C THR A 157 4.51 -1.05 -5.63
N ALA A 158 3.33 -1.65 -5.77
CA ALA A 158 2.87 -2.21 -7.03
C ALA A 158 2.72 -1.15 -8.12
N ALA A 159 2.16 0.02 -7.79
CA ALA A 159 2.00 1.13 -8.73
C ALA A 159 3.37 1.66 -9.23
N ILE A 160 4.32 1.87 -8.32
CA ILE A 160 5.68 2.30 -8.68
C ILE A 160 6.38 1.24 -9.53
N ALA A 161 6.29 -0.03 -9.13
CA ALA A 161 6.92 -1.13 -9.88
C ALA A 161 6.37 -1.23 -11.31
N LEU A 162 5.05 -1.09 -11.47
CA LEU A 162 4.43 -1.12 -12.81
C LEU A 162 4.84 0.08 -13.66
N ALA A 163 4.88 1.27 -13.08
CA ALA A 163 5.32 2.47 -13.78
C ALA A 163 6.78 2.36 -14.25
N LEU A 164 7.69 1.92 -13.37
CA LEU A 164 9.09 1.66 -13.70
C LEU A 164 9.23 0.61 -14.81
N TYR A 165 8.51 -0.51 -14.69
CA TYR A 165 8.55 -1.56 -15.70
C TYR A 165 8.11 -1.06 -17.08
N ASN A 166 7.00 -0.33 -17.15
CA ASN A 166 6.48 0.21 -18.38
C ASN A 166 7.44 1.25 -19.00
N GLN A 167 7.99 2.16 -18.20
CA GLN A 167 8.95 3.16 -18.66
C GLN A 167 10.21 2.51 -19.25
N LEU A 168 10.76 1.53 -18.54
CA LEU A 168 11.96 0.82 -19.00
C LEU A 168 11.70 0.02 -20.30
N LYS A 169 10.51 -0.54 -20.48
CA LYS A 169 10.12 -1.22 -21.72
C LYS A 169 9.99 -0.25 -22.90
N VAL A 170 9.53 0.97 -22.68
CA VAL A 170 9.44 2.01 -23.71
C VAL A 170 10.84 2.55 -24.07
N GLU A 171 11.69 2.79 -23.08
CA GLU A 171 13.02 3.36 -23.26
C GLU A 171 14.01 2.35 -23.88
N TYR A 172 13.87 1.05 -23.53
CA TYR A 172 14.73 -0.02 -24.01
C TYR A 172 13.91 -1.15 -24.66
N PRO A 173 13.37 -0.93 -25.89
CA PRO A 173 12.58 -1.94 -26.57
C PRO A 173 13.48 -3.09 -27.07
N GLY A 174 13.00 -4.32 -26.92
CA GLY A 174 13.69 -5.54 -27.41
C GLY A 174 14.28 -6.41 -26.31
N GLU A 175 14.97 -7.46 -26.73
CA GLU A 175 15.61 -8.46 -25.86
C GLU A 175 17.14 -8.37 -25.93
N GLY A 176 17.82 -9.09 -25.06
CA GLY A 176 19.27 -9.25 -25.08
C GLY A 176 20.03 -8.00 -24.60
N GLU A 177 20.59 -7.20 -25.51
CA GLU A 177 21.38 -6.02 -25.13
C GLU A 177 20.56 -4.97 -24.35
N SER A 178 19.27 -4.87 -24.68
CA SER A 178 18.33 -4.02 -23.95
C SER A 178 18.17 -4.46 -22.50
N GLU A 179 18.11 -5.75 -22.22
CA GLU A 179 18.05 -6.26 -20.82
C GLU A 179 19.28 -5.89 -20.02
N ASN A 180 20.48 -5.94 -20.62
CA ASN A 180 21.71 -5.56 -19.93
C ASN A 180 21.75 -4.05 -19.64
N ARG A 181 21.20 -3.23 -20.52
CA ARG A 181 21.06 -1.78 -20.30
C ARG A 181 20.09 -1.49 -19.15
N ILE A 182 18.93 -2.15 -19.13
CA ILE A 182 17.95 -2.06 -18.05
C ILE A 182 18.59 -2.45 -16.71
N LYS A 183 19.31 -3.57 -16.64
CA LYS A 183 19.98 -3.99 -15.41
C LYS A 183 20.97 -2.96 -14.89
N ARG A 184 21.84 -2.41 -15.74
CA ARG A 184 22.80 -1.37 -15.34
C ARG A 184 22.10 -0.12 -14.81
N GLN A 185 21.00 0.28 -15.44
CA GLN A 185 20.20 1.42 -14.99
C GLN A 185 19.63 1.16 -13.58
N LEU A 186 19.02 0.00 -13.37
CA LEU A 186 18.46 -0.41 -12.08
C LEU A 186 19.54 -0.54 -11.00
N GLU A 187 20.72 -1.09 -11.31
CA GLU A 187 21.87 -1.14 -10.41
C GLU A 187 22.30 0.26 -9.97
N THR A 188 22.36 1.20 -10.91
CA THR A 188 22.68 2.60 -10.60
C THR A 188 21.69 3.19 -9.62
N ILE A 189 20.40 2.95 -9.81
CA ILE A 189 19.34 3.41 -8.92
C ILE A 189 19.47 2.77 -7.53
N ILE A 190 19.66 1.46 -7.48
CA ILE A 190 19.82 0.72 -6.21
C ILE A 190 21.02 1.24 -5.43
N ASN A 191 22.14 1.49 -6.09
CA ASN A 191 23.34 2.02 -5.45
C ASN A 191 23.11 3.43 -4.87
N LYS A 192 22.43 4.30 -5.61
CA LYS A 192 22.03 5.63 -5.10
C LYS A 192 21.12 5.54 -3.88
N LEU A 193 20.13 4.63 -3.90
CA LEU A 193 19.25 4.40 -2.76
C LEU A 193 19.98 3.83 -1.53
N ASN A 194 21.08 3.09 -1.74
CA ASN A 194 21.89 2.56 -0.65
C ASN A 194 22.77 3.63 0.00
N ASP A 195 23.28 4.58 -0.78
CA ASP A 195 24.22 5.59 -0.31
C ASP A 195 23.56 6.72 0.48
N SER A 196 22.26 6.67 0.73
CA SER A 196 21.48 7.74 1.36
C SER A 196 21.70 9.12 0.72
N SER A 197 22.23 9.14 -0.51
CA SER A 197 22.39 10.36 -1.28
C SER A 197 21.01 10.87 -1.69
N THR A 198 20.81 12.17 -1.54
CA THR A 198 19.54 12.81 -1.97
C THR A 198 19.37 12.58 -3.46
N ILE A 199 18.39 11.77 -3.83
CA ILE A 199 18.02 11.61 -5.24
C ILE A 199 17.30 12.91 -5.64
N THR A 200 17.89 13.67 -6.55
CA THR A 200 17.27 14.91 -7.05
C THR A 200 16.19 14.58 -8.07
N GLU A 201 15.17 15.44 -8.20
CA GLU A 201 14.07 15.30 -9.16
C GLU A 201 14.56 15.07 -10.61
N ASN A 202 15.70 15.62 -10.99
CA ASN A 202 16.30 15.44 -12.30
C ASN A 202 16.99 14.08 -12.50
N GLU A 203 17.25 13.35 -11.44
CA GLU A 203 17.97 12.08 -11.49
C GLU A 203 17.04 10.85 -11.53
N PHE A 204 15.74 11.05 -11.27
CA PHE A 204 14.76 9.97 -11.23
C PHE A 204 13.43 10.29 -11.95
N PRO A 205 13.46 10.58 -13.26
CA PRO A 205 12.24 10.96 -14.01
C PRO A 205 11.47 9.72 -14.52
N TYR A 206 11.37 8.64 -13.73
CA TYR A 206 10.78 7.39 -14.23
C TYR A 206 9.28 7.26 -14.05
N PHE A 207 8.66 8.11 -13.28
CA PHE A 207 7.20 8.16 -13.15
C PHE A 207 6.72 9.52 -12.67
N THR A 208 5.47 9.83 -12.99
CA THR A 208 4.79 11.04 -12.53
C THR A 208 3.67 10.65 -11.60
N LEU A 209 3.63 11.25 -10.40
CA LEU A 209 2.51 11.14 -9.49
C LEU A 209 1.46 12.20 -9.85
N ILE A 210 0.28 11.75 -10.28
CA ILE A 210 -0.85 12.63 -10.58
C ILE A 210 -1.88 12.48 -9.45
N LYS A 211 -2.24 13.60 -8.82
CA LYS A 211 -3.35 13.68 -7.87
C LYS A 211 -4.49 14.47 -8.51
N GLY A 212 -5.66 13.84 -8.56
CA GLY A 212 -6.91 14.49 -8.97
C GLY A 212 -7.91 14.54 -7.83
N ASP A 213 -8.79 15.54 -7.84
CA ASP A 213 -9.92 15.67 -6.94
C ASP A 213 -11.16 16.11 -7.72
N ILE A 214 -12.34 15.68 -7.26
CA ILE A 214 -13.61 16.13 -7.84
C ILE A 214 -14.26 17.09 -6.83
N SER A 215 -14.43 18.34 -7.27
CA SER A 215 -15.17 19.36 -6.53
C SER A 215 -16.68 19.24 -6.74
N GLY A 216 -17.48 19.71 -5.80
CA GLY A 216 -18.95 19.74 -5.90
C GLY A 216 -19.64 18.40 -5.65
N ILE A 217 -18.93 17.41 -5.06
CA ILE A 217 -19.52 16.09 -4.75
C ILE A 217 -20.72 16.20 -3.84
N GLN A 218 -20.66 17.05 -2.83
CA GLN A 218 -21.76 17.20 -1.88
C GLN A 218 -23.01 17.78 -2.57
N ASP A 219 -22.85 18.82 -3.37
CA ASP A 219 -23.96 19.42 -4.11
C ASP A 219 -24.60 18.40 -5.05
N PHE A 220 -23.79 17.63 -5.78
CA PHE A 220 -24.28 16.56 -6.65
C PHE A 220 -24.99 15.43 -5.90
N VAL A 221 -24.45 14.99 -4.76
CA VAL A 221 -25.01 13.87 -3.98
C VAL A 221 -26.30 14.28 -3.29
N TYR A 222 -26.34 15.48 -2.70
CA TYR A 222 -27.48 15.96 -1.89
C TYR A 222 -28.56 16.73 -2.69
N ASP A 223 -28.31 17.03 -3.96
CA ASP A 223 -29.32 17.59 -4.87
C ASP A 223 -30.34 16.50 -5.24
N THR A 224 -31.24 16.15 -4.31
CA THR A 224 -32.24 15.10 -4.47
C THR A 224 -33.57 15.54 -3.90
N ASP A 225 -34.65 15.27 -4.63
CA ASP A 225 -36.03 15.42 -4.12
C ASP A 225 -36.27 14.45 -2.95
N MET A 226 -37.22 14.81 -2.07
CA MET A 226 -37.47 14.05 -0.84
C MET A 226 -37.97 12.62 -1.09
N ASP A 227 -38.72 12.41 -2.16
CA ASP A 227 -39.23 11.07 -2.55
C ASP A 227 -38.11 10.22 -3.16
N GLY A 228 -37.77 9.11 -2.48
CA GLY A 228 -36.74 8.20 -2.94
C GLY A 228 -35.29 8.64 -2.64
N ALA A 229 -35.10 9.68 -1.82
CA ALA A 229 -33.78 10.27 -1.50
C ALA A 229 -32.70 9.24 -1.11
N SER A 230 -33.07 8.22 -0.32
CA SER A 230 -32.09 7.18 0.10
C SER A 230 -31.51 6.39 -1.08
N ASN A 231 -32.33 6.03 -2.06
CA ASN A 231 -31.88 5.30 -3.24
C ASN A 231 -31.12 6.21 -4.20
N ALA A 232 -31.54 7.46 -4.34
CA ALA A 232 -30.85 8.45 -5.13
C ALA A 232 -29.45 8.77 -4.55
N LEU A 233 -29.33 8.94 -3.24
CA LEU A 233 -28.05 9.14 -2.55
C LEU A 233 -27.08 7.96 -2.75
N LYS A 234 -27.58 6.74 -2.59
CA LYS A 234 -26.77 5.52 -2.85
C LYS A 234 -26.32 5.44 -4.30
N GLY A 235 -27.23 5.70 -5.25
CA GLY A 235 -26.93 5.67 -6.68
C GLY A 235 -25.90 6.73 -7.08
N LYS A 236 -26.05 7.96 -6.60
CA LYS A 236 -25.11 9.06 -6.87
C LYS A 236 -23.76 8.82 -6.23
N SER A 237 -23.70 8.33 -5.00
CA SER A 237 -22.44 7.95 -4.33
C SER A 237 -21.74 6.80 -5.07
N PHE A 238 -22.47 5.78 -5.50
CA PHE A 238 -21.92 4.70 -6.32
C PHE A 238 -21.37 5.23 -7.66
N TYR A 239 -22.13 6.11 -8.33
CA TYR A 239 -21.70 6.70 -9.60
C TYR A 239 -20.37 7.48 -9.46
N ILE A 240 -20.22 8.31 -8.42
CA ILE A 240 -18.96 9.02 -8.15
C ILE A 240 -17.82 8.04 -7.91
N SER A 241 -18.03 7.01 -7.10
CA SER A 241 -17.01 5.99 -6.83
C SER A 241 -16.60 5.26 -8.11
N PHE A 242 -17.57 4.86 -8.93
CA PHE A 242 -17.33 4.23 -10.22
C PHE A 242 -16.58 5.14 -11.20
N LEU A 243 -16.96 6.43 -11.26
CA LEU A 243 -16.30 7.42 -12.09
C LEU A 243 -14.84 7.60 -11.69
N MET A 244 -14.56 7.73 -10.37
CA MET A 244 -13.20 7.87 -9.86
C MET A 244 -12.33 6.64 -10.17
N GLU A 245 -12.87 5.43 -10.00
CA GLU A 245 -12.16 4.21 -10.37
C GLU A 245 -11.90 4.13 -11.88
N THR A 246 -12.85 4.58 -12.68
CA THR A 246 -12.71 4.58 -14.14
C THR A 246 -11.62 5.56 -14.58
N ILE A 247 -11.63 6.79 -14.06
CA ILE A 247 -10.59 7.81 -14.37
C ILE A 247 -9.20 7.32 -13.94
N ALA A 248 -9.10 6.65 -12.79
CA ALA A 248 -7.81 6.13 -12.30
C ALA A 248 -7.24 4.97 -13.14
N LYS A 249 -8.03 4.36 -14.03
CA LYS A 249 -7.60 3.24 -14.90
C LYS A 249 -7.16 3.71 -16.31
N PHE A 250 -7.45 4.94 -16.67
CA PHE A 250 -7.07 5.55 -17.96
C PHE A 250 -5.94 6.57 -17.78
#